data_75177f1548420e9aea540067c70e9f36
#
_entry.id   75177f1548420e9aea540067c70e9f36
#
_cell.length_a   1.000
_cell.length_b   1.000
_cell.length_c   1.000
_cell.angle_alpha   90.00
_cell.angle_beta   90.00
_cell.angle_gamma   90.00
#
_symmetry.space_group_name_H-M   'P 1'
#
loop_
_entity.id
_entity.type
_entity.pdbx_description
1 polymer ?
#
loop_
_entity_poly.entity_id
_entity_poly.type
_entity_poly.pdbx_seq_one_letter_code
_entity_poly.pdbx_strand_id
1 'polypeptide(L)'
;TDVPLGALTIAEWLKEKHSIPTQLLDFNVEIHKTWNHINDDSFEPWLRDSLEALDFVPDLIGFSSLFVTGYKNLFLLGKICSEMFPAATTIVGGNLATTMYGEIFDDDREEFFDALCFGEGELPLEELIGSTDSKAYLDSSPHWITRNSYKTSQFEHLFIEDLDEIPPLNYEILSVSDYQHSPTIKAYTQIEDTTNYITYMTSRGCPFLCTFCSAHTVHGRKMRYFSLERIAKELRDLQSVNNANTLVIEDDH
;
A
#
# COMPACT_ATOMS: atom_id res chain seq x y z
N THR A 1 5.70 -4.67 -12.95
CA THR A 1 5.28 -4.10 -11.64
C THR A 1 3.96 -3.40 -11.85
N ASP A 2 2.93 -3.79 -11.11
CA ASP A 2 1.61 -3.18 -11.20
C ASP A 2 1.54 -1.93 -10.31
N VAL A 3 0.64 -1.00 -10.62
CA VAL A 3 0.46 0.22 -9.82
C VAL A 3 0.10 -0.18 -8.38
N PRO A 4 0.77 0.36 -7.35
CA PRO A 4 0.49 0.03 -5.96
C PRO A 4 -0.79 0.73 -5.48
N LEU A 5 -1.96 0.25 -5.97
CA LEU A 5 -3.27 0.88 -5.76
C LEU A 5 -3.56 1.20 -4.29
N GLY A 6 -3.26 0.28 -3.36
CA GLY A 6 -3.47 0.51 -1.94
C GLY A 6 -2.65 1.68 -1.40
N ALA A 7 -1.35 1.73 -1.70
CA ALA A 7 -0.49 2.82 -1.25
C ALA A 7 -0.86 4.16 -1.92
N LEU A 8 -1.23 4.12 -3.20
CA LEU A 8 -1.70 5.31 -3.93
C LEU A 8 -3.01 5.83 -3.34
N THR A 9 -3.96 4.95 -3.00
CA THR A 9 -5.21 5.32 -2.34
C THR A 9 -4.96 6.01 -1.00
N ILE A 10 -4.05 5.47 -0.17
CA ILE A 10 -3.66 6.08 1.10
C ILE A 10 -3.05 7.47 0.89
N ALA A 11 -2.15 7.61 -0.09
CA ALA A 11 -1.53 8.89 -0.39
C ALA A 11 -2.57 9.95 -0.80
N GLU A 12 -3.51 9.60 -1.67
CA GLU A 12 -4.58 10.50 -2.07
C GLU A 12 -5.58 10.79 -0.94
N TRP A 13 -5.90 9.81 -0.10
CA TRP A 13 -6.74 9.99 1.08
C TRP A 13 -6.15 11.07 2.01
N LEU A 14 -4.87 10.95 2.36
CA LEU A 14 -4.19 11.89 3.22
C LEU A 14 -4.10 13.28 2.61
N LYS A 15 -3.80 13.37 1.33
CA LYS A 15 -3.63 14.63 0.62
C LYS A 15 -4.97 15.36 0.43
N GLU A 16 -5.99 14.69 -0.12
CA GLU A 16 -7.25 15.33 -0.53
C GLU A 16 -8.21 15.54 0.65
N LYS A 17 -8.25 14.62 1.62
CA LYS A 17 -9.13 14.74 2.79
C LYS A 17 -8.51 15.54 3.94
N HIS A 18 -7.20 15.48 4.09
CA HIS A 18 -6.52 16.03 5.28
C HIS A 18 -5.45 17.07 4.95
N SER A 19 -5.16 17.33 3.68
CA SER A 19 -4.11 18.25 3.23
C SER A 19 -2.72 17.93 3.81
N ILE A 20 -2.44 16.63 4.01
CA ILE A 20 -1.15 16.18 4.54
C ILE A 20 -0.19 15.95 3.36
N PRO A 21 0.99 16.57 3.38
CA PRO A 21 2.03 16.30 2.40
C PRO A 21 2.43 14.82 2.44
N THR A 22 2.32 14.14 1.31
CA THR A 22 2.62 12.72 1.19
C THR A 22 3.49 12.48 -0.02
N GLN A 23 4.55 11.70 0.16
CA GLN A 23 5.42 11.22 -0.92
C GLN A 23 5.34 9.70 -0.98
N LEU A 24 5.16 9.15 -2.17
CA LEU A 24 5.10 7.72 -2.43
C LEU A 24 6.39 7.27 -3.12
N LEU A 25 7.08 6.28 -2.53
CA LEU A 25 8.23 5.61 -3.12
C LEU A 25 7.87 4.16 -3.43
N ASP A 26 7.94 3.78 -4.71
CA ASP A 26 7.81 2.39 -5.12
C ASP A 26 9.18 1.81 -5.49
N PHE A 27 9.80 1.14 -4.54
CA PHE A 27 11.11 0.53 -4.73
C PHE A 27 11.13 -0.58 -5.79
N ASN A 28 10.00 -1.19 -6.13
CA ASN A 28 9.99 -2.16 -7.24
C ASN A 28 10.22 -1.46 -8.59
N VAL A 29 9.68 -0.26 -8.74
CA VAL A 29 9.92 0.56 -9.94
C VAL A 29 11.34 1.10 -9.95
N GLU A 30 11.78 1.66 -8.83
CA GLU A 30 13.11 2.24 -8.73
C GLU A 30 14.22 1.20 -8.94
N ILE A 31 14.08 -0.01 -8.38
CA ILE A 31 14.98 -1.14 -8.66
C ILE A 31 15.01 -1.45 -10.16
N HIS A 32 13.84 -1.48 -10.82
CA HIS A 32 13.77 -1.81 -12.24
C HIS A 32 14.53 -0.81 -13.12
N LYS A 33 14.46 0.49 -12.78
CA LYS A 33 15.21 1.56 -13.48
C LYS A 33 16.73 1.43 -13.29
N THR A 34 17.16 0.93 -12.16
CA THR A 34 18.56 0.92 -11.75
C THR A 34 19.19 -0.48 -11.72
N TRP A 35 18.45 -1.53 -12.11
CA TRP A 35 18.80 -2.95 -11.99
C TRP A 35 20.23 -3.30 -12.46
N ASN A 36 20.70 -2.71 -13.55
CA ASN A 36 22.04 -2.98 -14.09
C ASN A 36 23.18 -2.39 -13.24
N HIS A 37 22.88 -1.58 -12.24
CA HIS A 37 23.82 -0.85 -11.41
C HIS A 37 23.80 -1.26 -9.95
N ILE A 38 22.85 -2.11 -9.54
CA ILE A 38 22.67 -2.54 -8.16
C ILE A 38 23.10 -4.01 -8.03
N ASN A 39 23.89 -4.30 -7.00
CA ASN A 39 24.23 -5.64 -6.54
C ASN A 39 24.01 -5.73 -5.04
N ASP A 40 24.21 -6.91 -4.45
CA ASP A 40 23.95 -7.14 -3.02
C ASP A 40 24.69 -6.13 -2.11
N ASP A 41 25.93 -5.76 -2.45
CA ASP A 41 26.74 -4.83 -1.66
C ASP A 41 26.29 -3.37 -1.81
N SER A 42 25.67 -3.01 -2.93
CA SER A 42 25.21 -1.65 -3.22
C SER A 42 23.73 -1.41 -2.91
N PHE A 43 22.98 -2.46 -2.56
CA PHE A 43 21.52 -2.37 -2.39
C PHE A 43 21.11 -1.51 -1.17
N GLU A 44 21.71 -1.76 0.00
CA GLU A 44 21.42 -0.94 1.19
C GLU A 44 21.86 0.52 1.02
N PRO A 45 23.08 0.84 0.53
CA PRO A 45 23.46 2.22 0.18
C PRO A 45 22.48 2.89 -0.77
N TRP A 46 22.04 2.21 -1.81
CA TRP A 46 21.08 2.74 -2.77
C TRP A 46 19.70 3.05 -2.13
N LEU A 47 19.22 2.20 -1.21
CA LEU A 47 18.01 2.48 -0.46
C LEU A 47 18.14 3.74 0.40
N ARG A 48 19.30 3.92 1.06
CA ARG A 48 19.60 5.11 1.88
C ARG A 48 19.63 6.38 1.02
N ASP A 49 20.32 6.35 -0.10
CA ASP A 49 20.38 7.47 -1.04
C ASP A 49 18.97 7.86 -1.52
N SER A 50 18.13 6.87 -1.80
CA SER A 50 16.74 7.10 -2.22
C SER A 50 15.89 7.76 -1.11
N LEU A 51 16.13 7.41 0.15
CA LEU A 51 15.44 8.00 1.30
C LEU A 51 16.01 9.38 1.67
N GLU A 52 17.30 9.63 1.45
CA GLU A 52 17.90 10.97 1.61
C GLU A 52 17.36 11.98 0.59
N ALA A 53 16.89 11.49 -0.55
CA ALA A 53 16.30 12.32 -1.61
C ALA A 53 14.85 12.75 -1.36
N LEU A 54 14.27 12.41 -0.19
CA LEU A 54 12.93 12.87 0.19
C LEU A 54 12.86 14.40 0.29
N ASP A 55 11.73 14.96 -0.13
CA ASP A 55 11.49 16.41 -0.10
C ASP A 55 11.31 16.97 1.33
N PHE A 56 11.05 16.09 2.31
CA PHE A 56 10.83 16.45 3.71
C PHE A 56 11.24 15.33 4.66
N VAL A 57 11.42 15.66 5.93
CA VAL A 57 11.62 14.67 7.01
C VAL A 57 10.25 14.15 7.44
N PRO A 58 9.98 12.84 7.33
CA PRO A 58 8.67 12.29 7.66
C PRO A 58 8.44 12.20 9.17
N ASP A 59 7.22 12.53 9.61
CA ASP A 59 6.72 12.23 10.95
C ASP A 59 6.07 10.85 11.04
N LEU A 60 5.58 10.33 9.89
CA LEU A 60 4.95 9.03 9.74
C LEU A 60 5.51 8.34 8.49
N ILE A 61 5.90 7.08 8.65
CA ILE A 61 6.38 6.21 7.55
C ILE A 61 5.48 4.99 7.46
N GLY A 62 4.81 4.84 6.32
CA GLY A 62 3.96 3.68 6.03
C GLY A 62 4.61 2.74 5.03
N PHE A 63 4.72 1.47 5.40
CA PHE A 63 5.17 0.40 4.50
C PHE A 63 3.95 -0.36 3.96
N SER A 64 3.82 -0.45 2.64
CA SER A 64 2.81 -1.30 2.01
C SER A 64 3.44 -2.61 1.58
N SER A 65 3.00 -3.73 2.16
CA SER A 65 3.52 -5.05 1.86
C SER A 65 2.39 -6.03 1.50
N LEU A 66 2.42 -6.50 0.25
CA LEU A 66 1.40 -7.41 -0.28
C LEU A 66 1.84 -8.88 -0.26
N PHE A 67 3.12 -9.15 -0.55
CA PHE A 67 3.62 -10.49 -0.81
C PHE A 67 4.77 -10.89 0.12
N VAL A 68 4.79 -12.16 0.51
CA VAL A 68 5.87 -12.76 1.32
C VAL A 68 7.24 -12.61 0.68
N THR A 69 7.32 -12.49 -0.63
CA THR A 69 8.60 -12.24 -1.32
C THR A 69 9.28 -10.94 -0.91
N GLY A 70 8.51 -9.94 -0.47
CA GLY A 70 9.01 -8.67 0.06
C GLY A 70 9.39 -8.69 1.55
N TYR A 71 9.18 -9.80 2.26
CA TYR A 71 9.31 -9.88 3.71
C TYR A 71 10.67 -9.41 4.26
N LYS A 72 11.78 -9.90 3.66
CA LYS A 72 13.13 -9.48 4.06
C LYS A 72 13.40 -8.01 3.79
N ASN A 73 12.90 -7.49 2.69
CA ASN A 73 13.07 -6.09 2.31
C ASN A 73 12.27 -5.16 3.23
N LEU A 74 11.12 -5.62 3.74
CA LEU A 74 10.35 -4.88 4.75
C LEU A 74 11.19 -4.61 6.01
N PHE A 75 11.89 -5.62 6.54
CA PHE A 75 12.76 -5.45 7.71
C PHE A 75 14.01 -4.62 7.42
N LEU A 76 14.62 -4.78 6.25
CA LEU A 76 15.73 -3.94 5.84
C LEU A 76 15.33 -2.47 5.77
N LEU A 77 14.20 -2.17 5.14
CA LEU A 77 13.65 -0.80 5.08
C LEU A 77 13.26 -0.28 6.46
N GLY A 78 12.63 -1.10 7.30
CA GLY A 78 12.31 -0.75 8.69
C GLY A 78 13.54 -0.35 9.47
N LYS A 79 14.63 -1.14 9.38
CA LYS A 79 15.92 -0.82 10.00
C LYS A 79 16.47 0.51 9.50
N ILE A 80 16.55 0.68 8.17
CA ILE A 80 17.10 1.91 7.57
C ILE A 80 16.28 3.14 8.00
N CYS A 81 14.96 3.04 7.96
CA CYS A 81 14.08 4.14 8.35
C CYS A 81 14.19 4.48 9.84
N SER A 82 14.32 3.46 10.73
CA SER A 82 14.52 3.71 12.16
C SER A 82 15.84 4.40 12.47
N GLU A 83 16.89 4.12 11.71
CA GLU A 83 18.20 4.80 11.82
C GLU A 83 18.18 6.23 11.27
N MET A 84 17.50 6.46 10.12
CA MET A 84 17.48 7.76 9.44
C MET A 84 16.44 8.70 10.03
N PHE A 85 15.31 8.19 10.50
CA PHE A 85 14.17 8.95 10.98
C PHE A 85 13.69 8.47 12.36
N PRO A 86 14.53 8.53 13.41
CA PRO A 86 14.23 7.90 14.71
C PRO A 86 13.06 8.54 15.48
N ALA A 87 12.54 9.66 15.01
CA ALA A 87 11.35 10.32 15.58
C ALA A 87 10.06 9.98 14.83
N ALA A 88 10.15 9.35 13.66
CA ALA A 88 8.97 9.01 12.87
C ALA A 88 8.24 7.80 13.46
N THR A 89 6.91 7.84 13.43
CA THR A 89 6.08 6.67 13.69
C THR A 89 6.13 5.75 12.49
N THR A 90 6.41 4.47 12.68
CA THR A 90 6.53 3.47 11.61
C THR A 90 5.38 2.49 11.63
N ILE A 91 4.64 2.41 10.53
CA ILE A 91 3.48 1.52 10.39
C ILE A 91 3.60 0.62 9.17
N VAL A 92 3.00 -0.55 9.22
CA VAL A 92 2.93 -1.48 8.09
C VAL A 92 1.47 -1.75 7.74
N GLY A 93 1.13 -1.70 6.46
CA GLY A 93 -0.18 -2.04 5.94
C GLY A 93 -0.10 -3.07 4.81
N GLY A 94 -1.28 -3.42 4.30
CA GLY A 94 -1.44 -4.39 3.22
C GLY A 94 -1.69 -5.81 3.69
N ASN A 95 -1.79 -6.73 2.74
CA ASN A 95 -2.20 -8.11 3.02
C ASN A 95 -1.23 -8.83 3.98
N LEU A 96 0.07 -8.58 3.84
CA LEU A 96 1.08 -9.21 4.70
C LEU A 96 0.90 -8.79 6.17
N ALA A 97 0.69 -7.51 6.44
CA ALA A 97 0.46 -6.99 7.79
C ALA A 97 -0.77 -7.62 8.44
N THR A 98 -1.87 -7.76 7.70
CA THR A 98 -3.12 -8.33 8.20
C THR A 98 -3.03 -9.84 8.45
N THR A 99 -2.28 -10.59 7.62
CA THR A 99 -2.29 -12.06 7.67
C THR A 99 -1.12 -12.67 8.43
N MET A 100 0.00 -11.94 8.57
CA MET A 100 1.25 -12.42 9.17
C MET A 100 1.74 -11.52 10.32
N TYR A 101 0.85 -10.82 11.01
CA TYR A 101 1.25 -9.92 12.10
C TYR A 101 2.01 -10.65 13.22
N GLY A 102 1.64 -11.89 13.51
CA GLY A 102 2.31 -12.68 14.52
C GLY A 102 3.77 -12.94 14.17
N GLU A 103 4.02 -13.41 12.95
CA GLU A 103 5.36 -13.66 12.42
C GLU A 103 6.19 -12.38 12.32
N ILE A 104 5.56 -11.28 11.87
CA ILE A 104 6.24 -9.98 11.77
C ILE A 104 6.73 -9.56 13.16
N PHE A 105 5.88 -9.55 14.20
CA PHE A 105 6.31 -9.15 15.54
C PHE A 105 7.23 -10.15 16.24
N ASP A 106 7.11 -11.44 15.95
CA ASP A 106 8.05 -12.43 16.49
C ASP A 106 9.46 -12.28 15.88
N ASP A 107 9.56 -11.81 14.62
CA ASP A 107 10.82 -11.56 13.92
C ASP A 107 11.37 -10.13 14.13
N ASP A 108 10.50 -9.14 14.41
CA ASP A 108 10.85 -7.73 14.64
C ASP A 108 11.48 -7.52 16.05
N ARG A 109 12.61 -8.16 16.29
CA ARG A 109 13.30 -8.14 17.60
C ARG A 109 13.92 -6.77 17.94
N GLU A 110 14.22 -5.99 16.93
CA GLU A 110 14.83 -4.66 17.05
C GLU A 110 13.76 -3.54 17.07
N GLU A 111 12.47 -3.91 17.03
CA GLU A 111 11.34 -3.01 17.19
C GLU A 111 11.30 -1.89 16.12
N PHE A 112 11.45 -2.28 14.85
CA PHE A 112 11.41 -1.33 13.72
C PHE A 112 10.00 -0.79 13.42
N PHE A 113 8.94 -1.52 13.84
CA PHE A 113 7.57 -1.18 13.53
C PHE A 113 6.76 -0.89 14.80
N ASP A 114 6.15 0.30 14.84
CA ASP A 114 5.28 0.69 15.96
C ASP A 114 3.94 -0.04 15.90
N ALA A 115 3.35 -0.18 14.70
CA ALA A 115 2.08 -0.88 14.54
C ALA A 115 1.88 -1.45 13.12
N LEU A 116 0.98 -2.43 13.03
CA LEU A 116 0.50 -3.01 11.78
C LEU A 116 -1.00 -2.70 11.64
N CYS A 117 -1.43 -2.26 10.45
CA CYS A 117 -2.84 -2.01 10.17
C CYS A 117 -3.58 -3.31 9.88
N PHE A 118 -4.73 -3.51 10.53
CA PHE A 118 -5.57 -4.68 10.29
C PHE A 118 -6.67 -4.36 9.26
N GLY A 119 -6.51 -4.86 8.05
CA GLY A 119 -7.45 -4.62 6.94
C GLY A 119 -7.11 -3.38 6.12
N GLU A 120 -8.13 -2.59 5.78
CA GLU A 120 -7.99 -1.36 5.00
C GLU A 120 -7.42 -0.23 5.85
N GLY A 121 -6.61 0.63 5.25
CA GLY A 121 -5.82 1.60 6.00
C GLY A 121 -6.39 3.01 6.07
N GLU A 122 -7.35 3.38 5.22
CA GLU A 122 -7.80 4.77 5.05
C GLU A 122 -8.36 5.36 6.35
N LEU A 123 -9.41 4.74 6.90
CA LEU A 123 -10.03 5.23 8.13
C LEU A 123 -9.17 5.01 9.39
N PRO A 124 -8.50 3.84 9.59
CA PRO A 124 -7.57 3.70 10.70
C PRO A 124 -6.47 4.75 10.70
N LEU A 125 -5.95 5.12 9.52
CA LEU A 125 -4.93 6.13 9.40
C LEU A 125 -5.48 7.55 9.66
N GLU A 126 -6.70 7.83 9.21
CA GLU A 126 -7.40 9.08 9.53
C GLU A 126 -7.56 9.27 11.05
N GLU A 127 -7.97 8.21 11.76
CA GLU A 127 -8.07 8.26 13.22
C GLU A 127 -6.68 8.44 13.89
N LEU A 128 -5.65 7.76 13.38
CA LEU A 128 -4.29 7.90 13.90
C LEU A 128 -3.76 9.33 13.78
N ILE A 129 -3.89 9.96 12.62
CA ILE A 129 -3.43 11.34 12.41
C ILE A 129 -4.27 12.37 13.18
N GLY A 130 -5.53 12.05 13.47
CA GLY A 130 -6.41 12.88 14.31
C GLY A 130 -6.15 12.73 15.80
N SER A 131 -5.36 11.76 16.23
CA SER A 131 -5.06 11.48 17.63
C SER A 131 -4.08 12.52 18.21
N THR A 132 -4.22 12.84 19.48
CA THR A 132 -3.28 13.73 20.19
C THR A 132 -2.06 12.99 20.73
N ASP A 133 -2.16 11.67 20.88
CA ASP A 133 -1.10 10.76 21.32
C ASP A 133 -1.15 9.50 20.44
N SER A 134 -0.36 9.47 19.39
CA SER A 134 -0.32 8.40 18.41
C SER A 134 -0.01 7.06 19.06
N LYS A 135 0.89 6.99 20.02
CA LYS A 135 1.28 5.74 20.67
C LYS A 135 0.15 5.17 21.53
N ALA A 136 -0.48 6.01 22.35
CA ALA A 136 -1.62 5.59 23.16
C ALA A 136 -2.81 5.16 22.28
N TYR A 137 -3.02 5.85 21.16
CA TYR A 137 -4.05 5.47 20.19
C TYR A 137 -3.76 4.11 19.56
N LEU A 138 -2.56 3.89 19.05
CA LEU A 138 -2.16 2.61 18.43
C LEU A 138 -2.32 1.42 19.40
N ASP A 139 -1.94 1.58 20.66
CA ASP A 139 -2.07 0.52 21.67
C ASP A 139 -3.52 0.23 22.10
N SER A 140 -4.44 1.16 21.92
CA SER A 140 -5.84 1.02 22.36
C SER A 140 -6.83 0.74 21.23
N SER A 141 -6.47 1.03 19.98
CA SER A 141 -7.35 0.86 18.83
C SER A 141 -7.48 -0.60 18.40
N PRO A 142 -8.69 -1.11 18.11
CA PRO A 142 -8.88 -2.46 17.59
C PRO A 142 -8.45 -2.60 16.11
N HIS A 143 -8.11 -1.50 15.43
CA HIS A 143 -7.72 -1.47 14.02
C HIS A 143 -6.20 -1.54 13.82
N TRP A 144 -5.46 -1.41 14.93
CA TRP A 144 -4.01 -1.45 14.92
C TRP A 144 -3.48 -2.59 15.78
N ILE A 145 -2.53 -3.32 15.24
CA ILE A 145 -1.84 -4.41 15.91
C ILE A 145 -0.51 -3.86 16.37
N THR A 146 -0.25 -3.88 17.68
CA THR A 146 1.02 -3.47 18.27
C THR A 146 1.71 -4.65 18.94
N ARG A 147 2.97 -4.48 19.31
CA ARG A 147 3.73 -5.47 20.08
C ARG A 147 3.05 -5.81 21.40
N ASN A 148 2.31 -4.87 21.98
CA ASN A 148 1.58 -5.08 23.22
C ASN A 148 0.28 -5.88 23.03
N SER A 149 -0.33 -5.83 21.84
CA SER A 149 -1.67 -6.35 21.59
C SER A 149 -1.72 -7.63 20.74
N TYR A 150 -0.69 -7.94 19.91
CA TYR A 150 -0.79 -8.97 18.86
C TYR A 150 -1.06 -10.40 19.35
N LYS A 151 -0.73 -10.73 20.62
CA LYS A 151 -1.01 -12.05 21.23
C LYS A 151 -2.28 -12.10 22.06
N THR A 152 -2.84 -10.98 22.43
CA THR A 152 -3.87 -10.90 23.48
C THR A 152 -5.17 -10.27 23.02
N SER A 153 -5.17 -9.49 21.94
CA SER A 153 -6.32 -8.75 21.46
C SER A 153 -6.97 -9.40 20.24
N GLN A 154 -8.23 -9.06 20.03
CA GLN A 154 -8.93 -9.29 18.77
C GLN A 154 -8.93 -7.98 17.98
N PHE A 155 -8.78 -8.11 16.67
CA PHE A 155 -8.72 -6.96 15.77
C PHE A 155 -9.96 -6.88 14.92
N GLU A 156 -10.37 -5.67 14.59
CA GLU A 156 -11.59 -5.37 13.86
C GLU A 156 -11.26 -4.55 12.61
N HIS A 157 -12.00 -4.85 11.54
CA HIS A 157 -11.92 -4.04 10.33
C HIS A 157 -12.67 -2.73 10.52
N LEU A 158 -12.13 -1.67 9.91
CA LEU A 158 -12.81 -0.40 9.76
C LEU A 158 -12.88 -0.07 8.26
N PHE A 159 -14.06 -0.17 7.66
CA PHE A 159 -14.25 -0.06 6.23
C PHE A 159 -14.94 1.24 5.83
N ILE A 160 -14.51 1.81 4.72
CA ILE A 160 -15.31 2.80 3.99
C ILE A 160 -16.46 2.03 3.34
N GLU A 161 -17.69 2.33 3.73
CA GLU A 161 -18.89 1.65 3.22
C GLU A 161 -19.26 2.11 1.81
N ASP A 162 -19.18 3.40 1.55
CA ASP A 162 -19.36 4.00 0.22
C ASP A 162 -17.99 4.27 -0.41
N LEU A 163 -17.60 3.44 -1.38
CA LEU A 163 -16.28 3.60 -2.02
C LEU A 163 -16.16 4.93 -2.78
N ASP A 164 -17.25 5.60 -3.13
CA ASP A 164 -17.20 6.90 -3.78
C ASP A 164 -16.68 8.02 -2.86
N GLU A 165 -16.59 7.78 -1.54
CA GLU A 165 -15.91 8.68 -0.61
C GLU A 165 -14.38 8.70 -0.78
N ILE A 166 -13.81 7.64 -1.33
CA ILE A 166 -12.37 7.56 -1.64
C ILE A 166 -12.07 8.58 -2.75
N PRO A 167 -11.08 9.47 -2.59
CA PRO A 167 -10.70 10.38 -3.66
C PRO A 167 -10.33 9.65 -4.95
N PRO A 168 -10.58 10.26 -6.13
CA PRO A 168 -10.07 9.72 -7.39
C PRO A 168 -8.54 9.56 -7.34
N LEU A 169 -8.04 8.44 -7.85
CA LEU A 169 -6.61 8.18 -7.84
C LEU A 169 -5.88 9.12 -8.82
N ASN A 170 -4.92 9.85 -8.29
CA ASN A 170 -4.05 10.69 -9.10
C ASN A 170 -2.81 9.90 -9.55
N TYR A 171 -2.90 9.33 -10.73
CA TYR A 171 -1.79 8.60 -11.33
C TYR A 171 -0.60 9.48 -11.75
N GLU A 172 -0.72 10.81 -11.66
CA GLU A 172 0.40 11.72 -11.93
C GLU A 172 1.46 11.71 -10.81
N ILE A 173 1.09 11.27 -9.59
CA ILE A 173 2.05 11.05 -8.49
C ILE A 173 3.06 9.96 -8.84
N LEU A 174 2.63 9.01 -9.67
CA LEU A 174 3.46 7.94 -10.20
C LEU A 174 3.70 8.19 -11.69
N SER A 175 4.92 7.99 -12.14
CA SER A 175 5.17 7.94 -13.58
C SER A 175 4.52 6.67 -14.14
N VAL A 176 3.31 6.76 -14.66
CA VAL A 176 2.54 5.61 -15.19
C VAL A 176 3.35 4.81 -16.22
N SER A 177 4.21 5.49 -17.00
CA SER A 177 5.09 4.84 -17.97
C SER A 177 6.04 3.81 -17.31
N ASP A 178 6.38 3.99 -16.05
CA ASP A 178 7.27 3.09 -15.32
C ASP A 178 6.61 1.75 -14.99
N TYR A 179 5.27 1.70 -15.02
CA TYR A 179 4.48 0.49 -14.75
C TYR A 179 4.06 -0.26 -16.02
N GLN A 180 4.21 0.34 -17.19
CA GLN A 180 3.71 -0.20 -18.47
C GLN A 180 4.51 -1.40 -19.00
N HIS A 181 5.57 -1.82 -18.35
CA HIS A 181 6.49 -2.86 -18.82
C HIS A 181 6.38 -4.18 -18.05
N SER A 182 5.29 -4.42 -17.30
CA SER A 182 5.15 -5.65 -16.53
C SER A 182 5.03 -6.88 -17.43
N PRO A 183 5.92 -7.87 -17.28
CA PRO A 183 5.77 -9.16 -17.95
C PRO A 183 4.56 -9.95 -17.43
N THR A 184 4.00 -9.59 -16.28
CA THR A 184 2.88 -10.29 -15.63
C THR A 184 1.62 -10.23 -16.47
N ILE A 185 1.33 -9.08 -17.09
CA ILE A 185 0.16 -8.93 -17.95
C ILE A 185 0.25 -9.80 -19.20
N LYS A 186 1.42 -9.89 -19.82
CA LYS A 186 1.62 -10.76 -20.98
C LYS A 186 1.37 -12.24 -20.68
N ALA A 187 1.55 -12.66 -19.42
CA ALA A 187 1.28 -14.05 -19.02
C ALA A 187 -0.22 -14.33 -18.85
N TYR A 188 -1.03 -13.33 -18.52
CA TYR A 188 -2.47 -13.48 -18.27
C TYR A 188 -3.36 -12.99 -19.42
N THR A 189 -2.85 -12.15 -20.29
CA THR A 189 -3.60 -11.60 -21.42
C THR A 189 -3.02 -12.14 -22.73
N GLN A 190 -3.85 -12.69 -23.59
CA GLN A 190 -3.48 -13.06 -24.96
C GLN A 190 -3.49 -11.85 -25.91
N ILE A 191 -3.42 -10.62 -25.35
CA ILE A 191 -3.44 -9.41 -26.13
C ILE A 191 -1.99 -9.09 -26.54
N GLU A 192 -1.72 -9.13 -27.85
CA GLU A 192 -0.37 -9.00 -28.41
C GLU A 192 0.21 -7.59 -28.30
N ASP A 193 -0.61 -6.57 -28.07
CA ASP A 193 -0.19 -5.15 -28.07
C ASP A 193 -0.69 -4.39 -26.84
N THR A 194 -0.17 -4.77 -25.66
CA THR A 194 -0.45 -4.10 -24.38
C THR A 194 0.65 -3.09 -24.07
N THR A 195 0.77 -2.03 -24.86
CA THR A 195 1.84 -1.05 -24.67
C THR A 195 1.54 -0.03 -23.60
N ASN A 196 0.25 0.29 -23.36
CA ASN A 196 -0.18 1.31 -22.40
C ASN A 196 -1.34 0.76 -21.55
N TYR A 197 -1.03 -0.15 -20.62
CA TYR A 197 -2.03 -0.63 -19.69
C TYR A 197 -2.03 0.19 -18.39
N ILE A 198 -3.16 0.15 -17.70
CA ILE A 198 -3.30 0.68 -16.36
C ILE A 198 -4.10 -0.29 -15.50
N THR A 199 -3.72 -0.42 -14.24
CA THR A 199 -4.48 -1.19 -13.27
C THR A 199 -5.55 -0.31 -12.63
N TYR A 200 -6.72 -0.89 -12.38
CA TYR A 200 -7.86 -0.21 -11.80
C TYR A 200 -8.68 -1.18 -10.93
N MET A 201 -9.28 -0.66 -9.88
CA MET A 201 -10.15 -1.43 -8.99
C MET A 201 -11.57 -0.86 -9.06
N THR A 202 -12.57 -1.72 -9.27
CA THR A 202 -13.98 -1.34 -9.34
C THR A 202 -14.77 -1.69 -8.09
N SER A 203 -14.23 -2.63 -7.29
CA SER A 203 -14.88 -3.14 -6.08
C SER A 203 -13.88 -3.60 -5.04
N ARG A 204 -14.35 -3.73 -3.80
CA ARG A 204 -13.61 -4.33 -2.69
C ARG A 204 -14.45 -5.39 -1.98
N GLY A 205 -13.80 -6.42 -1.48
CA GLY A 205 -14.40 -7.51 -0.75
C GLY A 205 -14.68 -8.74 -1.61
N CYS A 206 -14.80 -9.90 -0.97
CA CYS A 206 -15.08 -11.16 -1.63
C CYS A 206 -15.95 -12.05 -0.77
N PRO A 207 -17.16 -12.47 -1.22
CA PRO A 207 -18.10 -13.26 -0.42
C PRO A 207 -17.70 -14.74 -0.32
N PHE A 208 -16.74 -15.19 -1.11
CA PHE A 208 -16.36 -16.60 -1.18
C PHE A 208 -15.51 -17.08 -0.02
N LEU A 209 -15.56 -18.39 0.23
CA LEU A 209 -14.89 -19.06 1.35
C LEU A 209 -13.71 -19.91 0.87
N CYS A 210 -12.97 -19.45 -0.14
CA CYS A 210 -11.82 -20.16 -0.66
C CYS A 210 -10.74 -20.32 0.43
N THR A 211 -10.35 -21.57 0.70
CA THR A 211 -9.44 -21.89 1.83
C THR A 211 -7.99 -21.42 1.62
N PHE A 212 -7.63 -21.12 0.38
CA PHE A 212 -6.29 -20.70 -0.02
C PHE A 212 -6.17 -19.17 -0.20
N CYS A 213 -7.29 -18.43 -0.16
CA CYS A 213 -7.34 -17.01 -0.52
C CYS A 213 -7.46 -16.15 0.74
N SER A 214 -6.65 -15.10 0.83
CA SER A 214 -6.65 -14.14 1.93
C SER A 214 -7.32 -12.81 1.61
N ALA A 215 -7.88 -12.60 0.41
CA ALA A 215 -8.50 -11.34 0.01
C ALA A 215 -9.55 -10.83 1.03
N HIS A 216 -10.40 -11.75 1.51
CA HIS A 216 -11.42 -11.42 2.50
C HIS A 216 -10.87 -11.03 3.89
N THR A 217 -9.61 -11.30 4.17
CA THR A 217 -8.99 -10.88 5.44
C THR A 217 -8.61 -9.41 5.44
N VAL A 218 -8.46 -8.79 4.27
CA VAL A 218 -8.19 -7.35 4.13
C VAL A 218 -9.47 -6.58 3.86
N HIS A 219 -10.22 -6.97 2.82
CA HIS A 219 -11.36 -6.21 2.33
C HIS A 219 -12.72 -6.72 2.84
N GLY A 220 -12.72 -7.74 3.68
CA GLY A 220 -13.95 -8.34 4.22
C GLY A 220 -14.74 -9.16 3.19
N ARG A 221 -15.92 -9.61 3.61
CA ARG A 221 -16.79 -10.48 2.79
C ARG A 221 -17.96 -9.76 2.13
N LYS A 222 -18.26 -8.53 2.58
CA LYS A 222 -19.28 -7.69 1.97
C LYS A 222 -18.69 -7.02 0.74
N MET A 223 -19.31 -7.24 -0.41
CA MET A 223 -18.94 -6.52 -1.64
C MET A 223 -19.34 -5.05 -1.53
N ARG A 224 -18.42 -4.17 -1.83
CA ARG A 224 -18.62 -2.72 -1.96
C ARG A 224 -18.14 -2.31 -3.34
N TYR A 225 -18.83 -1.39 -3.99
CA TYR A 225 -18.59 -1.01 -5.38
C TYR A 225 -18.45 0.49 -5.50
N PHE A 226 -17.58 0.94 -6.39
CA PHE A 226 -17.65 2.30 -6.90
C PHE A 226 -18.90 2.46 -7.78
N SER A 227 -19.46 3.67 -7.83
CA SER A 227 -20.58 3.94 -8.73
C SER A 227 -20.14 3.82 -10.20
N LEU A 228 -21.10 3.44 -11.07
CA LEU A 228 -20.85 3.34 -12.50
C LEU A 228 -20.47 4.69 -13.11
N GLU A 229 -21.05 5.76 -12.59
CA GLU A 229 -20.77 7.14 -13.01
C GLU A 229 -19.30 7.49 -12.73
N ARG A 230 -18.82 7.15 -11.56
CA ARG A 230 -17.44 7.38 -11.17
C ARG A 230 -16.48 6.53 -12.00
N ILE A 231 -16.72 5.23 -12.11
CA ILE A 231 -15.89 4.32 -12.91
C ILE A 231 -15.80 4.84 -14.36
N ALA A 232 -16.95 5.19 -14.96
CA ALA A 232 -16.98 5.67 -16.33
C ALA A 232 -16.25 7.02 -16.52
N LYS A 233 -16.25 7.88 -15.52
CA LYS A 233 -15.50 9.15 -15.54
C LYS A 233 -14.00 8.87 -15.45
N GLU A 234 -13.56 8.14 -14.42
CA GLU A 234 -12.15 7.86 -14.19
C GLU A 234 -11.50 7.11 -15.36
N LEU A 235 -12.20 6.13 -15.95
CA LEU A 235 -11.67 5.44 -17.13
C LEU A 235 -11.49 6.35 -18.35
N ARG A 236 -12.38 7.33 -18.55
CA ARG A 236 -12.17 8.34 -19.60
C ARG A 236 -10.99 9.26 -19.30
N ASP A 237 -10.83 9.66 -18.05
CA ASP A 237 -9.71 10.48 -17.61
C ASP A 237 -8.38 9.73 -17.80
N LEU A 238 -8.32 8.47 -17.40
CA LEU A 238 -7.16 7.60 -17.60
C LEU A 238 -6.81 7.39 -19.08
N GLN A 239 -7.80 7.19 -19.92
CA GLN A 239 -7.59 7.09 -21.36
C GLN A 239 -7.04 8.40 -21.95
N SER A 240 -7.56 9.54 -21.53
CA SER A 240 -7.19 10.84 -22.11
C SER A 240 -5.84 11.35 -21.63
N VAL A 241 -5.52 11.17 -20.34
CA VAL A 241 -4.29 11.68 -19.70
C VAL A 241 -3.13 10.73 -19.91
N ASN A 242 -3.36 9.42 -19.71
CA ASN A 242 -2.29 8.42 -19.73
C ASN A 242 -2.19 7.66 -21.06
N ASN A 243 -3.03 7.99 -22.03
CA ASN A 243 -3.10 7.28 -23.31
C ASN A 243 -3.25 5.76 -23.13
N ALA A 244 -3.97 5.34 -22.08
CA ALA A 244 -4.18 3.94 -21.77
C ALA A 244 -5.05 3.28 -22.85
N ASN A 245 -4.59 2.15 -23.36
CA ASN A 245 -5.32 1.35 -24.35
C ASN A 245 -5.79 0.01 -23.80
N THR A 246 -5.32 -0.35 -22.62
CA THR A 246 -5.64 -1.61 -21.95
C THR A 246 -5.91 -1.35 -20.47
N LEU A 247 -7.00 -1.91 -19.97
CA LEU A 247 -7.39 -1.86 -18.56
C LEU A 247 -7.22 -3.24 -17.93
N VAL A 248 -6.55 -3.29 -16.80
CA VAL A 248 -6.47 -4.48 -15.94
C VAL A 248 -7.27 -4.20 -14.68
N ILE A 249 -8.33 -4.97 -14.46
CA ILE A 249 -9.17 -4.86 -13.28
C ILE A 249 -8.60 -5.80 -12.21
N GLU A 250 -8.29 -5.23 -11.04
CA GLU A 250 -7.71 -5.95 -9.89
C GLU A 250 -8.71 -6.06 -8.74
N ASP A 251 -9.92 -6.47 -9.03
CA ASP A 251 -10.92 -6.76 -8.02
C ASP A 251 -10.65 -8.11 -7.34
N ASP A 252 -11.09 -8.25 -6.09
CA ASP A 252 -10.99 -9.52 -5.33
C ASP A 252 -11.88 -10.64 -5.90
N HIS A 253 -12.83 -10.28 -6.80
CA HIS A 253 -13.84 -11.19 -7.33
C HIS A 253 -14.15 -10.89 -8.80
#